data_3236878dac906573854a40dd7da33a61
#
_entry.id   3236878dac906573854a40dd7da33a61
#
_cell.length_a   1.000
_cell.length_b   1.000
_cell.length_c   1.000
_cell.angle_alpha   90.00
_cell.angle_beta   90.00
_cell.angle_gamma   90.00
#
_symmetry.space_group_name_H-M   'P 1'
#
loop_
_entity.id
_entity.type
_entity.pdbx_description
1 polymer ?
#
loop_
_entity_poly.entity_id
_entity_poly.type
_entity_poly.pdbx_seq_one_letter_code
_entity_poly.pdbx_strand_id
1 'polypeptide(L)'
;MDQRRFIPHFVGCANIQVTIRKGITLYFYNMTEKKTTASKPADDFIRIQDLWGIFMPRWHWFALSLFVTLATAALYLLGTPNIYTRTAAILVKDDSKGGTSTNAVSEFSDLGIFKSNTNINNELLTLKSPTLMTEVVQRLGLNETYTVRKGLKDVELYKSSPLAVTYRHLDETPVGFTIDISSKETFVISDMEVNGKAFGEDFSGKMGDSIRTEIGTLVINFTKYWNDSFVGTSIRYRKGNVCAVTDYYTAALHAELGNEDATIINLSINDASIQKAEDILNTLIEMYNEKWIQDKNQIAVSTSQFIGDRLSVIENELGNVDENIAGYKSEHLLPDVQAASSLYLSQSAENKKELLALNSQLSTAQYIRKELNNKKLSQLLPTNSGIANVNIESQIGEYNTIVLERNRLIANSSEKNPLAKDMANSLQSMQRTIIQSVDNLIVSLNTQIRNIRQQEATTTSQLASNPNQAKYLLSVERQQKVKEELYLYLLQKREENELSQAFTAYNTRVITAPRGSMLPTAPRKMNILLVAFAIGLLVPAVIIFMKENMNTKVRGRKDLENLSIPFIGEIPQYLSAKKKLGFDKHTQSVMKAIVVKEGNRNIINEACLLYTSPSPRDGA
;
A
#
# COMPACT_ATOMS: atom_id res chain seq x y z
N MET A 1 -17.48 50.55 7.86
CA MET A 1 -16.36 51.45 8.15
C MET A 1 -15.12 50.71 7.82
N ASP A 2 -14.73 51.04 6.70
CA ASP A 2 -13.52 51.54 6.03
C ASP A 2 -12.51 50.43 5.70
N GLN A 3 -12.48 50.04 4.51
CA GLN A 3 -11.60 50.31 3.35
C GLN A 3 -10.18 50.78 3.73
N ARG A 4 -9.16 50.01 3.31
CA ARG A 4 -8.13 50.52 2.38
C ARG A 4 -7.24 49.38 1.85
N ARG A 5 -7.17 49.34 0.52
CA ARG A 5 -6.14 48.70 -0.34
C ARG A 5 -4.74 49.15 0.05
N PHE A 6 -3.78 48.24 -0.07
CA PHE A 6 -2.43 48.58 -0.54
C PHE A 6 -1.81 47.39 -1.28
N ILE A 7 -1.46 47.62 -2.51
CA ILE A 7 -0.55 46.83 -3.32
C ILE A 7 0.81 47.48 -3.17
N PRO A 8 1.88 46.72 -3.01
CA PRO A 8 3.14 47.14 -3.59
C PRO A 8 3.78 46.07 -4.49
N HIS A 9 4.43 46.61 -5.46
CA HIS A 9 5.27 46.14 -6.50
C HIS A 9 6.27 45.04 -6.15
N PHE A 10 6.38 44.16 -7.12
CA PHE A 10 7.46 43.19 -7.32
C PHE A 10 8.84 43.80 -7.46
N VAL A 11 9.85 43.13 -6.93
CA VAL A 11 11.11 42.72 -7.59
C VAL A 11 11.81 41.72 -6.66
N GLY A 12 12.20 40.53 -7.18
CA GLY A 12 13.09 39.66 -6.44
C GLY A 12 13.07 38.20 -6.93
N CYS A 13 14.03 37.84 -7.72
CA CYS A 13 14.29 36.51 -8.26
C CYS A 13 14.21 35.39 -7.22
N ALA A 14 13.42 34.38 -7.49
CA ALA A 14 13.42 33.13 -6.77
C ALA A 14 14.38 32.14 -7.43
N ASN A 15 15.43 31.77 -6.70
CA ASN A 15 16.29 30.64 -7.01
C ASN A 15 15.52 29.34 -6.77
N ILE A 16 15.30 28.57 -7.82
CA ILE A 16 14.82 27.18 -7.72
C ILE A 16 16.05 26.29 -7.57
N GLN A 17 16.29 25.78 -6.37
CA GLN A 17 17.24 24.70 -6.14
C GLN A 17 16.56 23.37 -6.43
N VAL A 18 16.96 22.74 -7.55
CA VAL A 18 16.66 21.31 -7.79
C VAL A 18 17.84 20.50 -7.27
N THR A 19 17.61 19.75 -6.20
CA THR A 19 18.61 18.85 -5.63
C THR A 19 18.61 17.54 -6.42
N ILE A 20 19.59 17.35 -7.29
CA ILE A 20 19.92 16.05 -7.88
C ILE A 20 21.10 15.46 -7.08
N ARG A 21 20.84 14.36 -6.38
CA ARG A 21 21.86 13.54 -5.73
C ARG A 21 22.71 12.84 -6.81
N LYS A 22 23.92 13.31 -7.02
CA LYS A 22 25.20 12.58 -7.18
C LYS A 22 26.24 13.54 -7.74
N GLY A 23 27.27 13.72 -6.93
CA GLY A 23 28.38 14.60 -7.06
C GLY A 23 29.04 14.70 -8.44
N ILE A 24 28.93 15.87 -9.04
CA ILE A 24 29.96 16.49 -9.87
C ILE A 24 29.80 17.99 -9.66
N THR A 25 30.76 18.59 -8.99
CA THR A 25 30.86 20.03 -8.79
C THR A 25 31.56 20.61 -10.00
N LEU A 26 30.84 21.35 -10.84
CA LEU A 26 31.42 22.14 -11.92
C LEU A 26 31.62 23.58 -11.41
N TYR A 27 32.89 23.96 -11.25
CA TYR A 27 33.27 25.33 -11.01
C TYR A 27 33.14 26.15 -12.30
N PHE A 28 32.28 27.14 -12.31
CA PHE A 28 32.33 28.20 -13.33
C PHE A 28 33.31 29.28 -12.90
N TYR A 29 34.38 29.42 -13.66
CA TYR A 29 35.37 30.48 -13.50
C TYR A 29 34.92 31.69 -14.32
N ASN A 30 34.73 32.84 -13.67
CA ASN A 30 34.50 34.12 -14.33
C ASN A 30 35.77 34.59 -15.00
N MET A 31 35.79 34.67 -16.30
CA MET A 31 36.80 35.43 -17.03
C MET A 31 36.22 36.73 -17.58
N THR A 32 36.79 37.80 -17.10
CA THR A 32 36.59 39.18 -17.52
C THR A 32 36.90 39.39 -18.99
N GLU A 33 36.09 40.22 -19.61
CA GLU A 33 36.18 40.72 -20.99
C GLU A 33 37.55 41.25 -21.38
N LYS A 34 38.03 40.78 -22.52
CA LYS A 34 38.97 41.51 -23.37
C LYS A 34 38.33 41.70 -24.76
N LYS A 35 37.92 42.93 -25.03
CA LYS A 35 37.44 43.35 -26.36
C LYS A 35 38.48 43.02 -27.40
N THR A 36 38.15 42.13 -28.31
CA THR A 36 38.79 42.00 -29.62
C THR A 36 37.70 42.01 -30.68
N THR A 37 37.95 42.81 -31.68
CA THR A 37 37.16 43.13 -32.85
C THR A 37 36.38 41.94 -33.39
N ALA A 38 35.08 42.18 -33.56
CA ALA A 38 34.08 41.23 -34.07
C ALA A 38 34.38 40.82 -35.51
N SER A 39 34.75 39.57 -35.69
CA SER A 39 34.34 38.80 -36.85
C SER A 39 32.92 38.29 -36.56
N LYS A 40 31.98 38.60 -37.41
CA LYS A 40 30.59 38.08 -37.34
C LYS A 40 30.69 36.57 -37.17
N PRO A 41 30.05 35.95 -36.14
CA PRO A 41 29.86 34.53 -36.18
C PRO A 41 28.99 34.20 -37.36
N ALA A 42 29.47 33.34 -38.23
CA ALA A 42 28.65 32.72 -39.25
C ALA A 42 27.50 32.03 -38.51
N ASP A 43 26.26 32.47 -38.75
CA ASP A 43 25.06 31.84 -38.30
C ASP A 43 24.96 30.45 -38.98
N ASP A 44 25.58 29.45 -38.36
CA ASP A 44 25.45 28.03 -38.70
C ASP A 44 24.08 27.49 -38.25
N PHE A 45 23.03 28.25 -38.44
CA PHE A 45 21.68 27.71 -38.31
C PHE A 45 21.38 26.86 -39.55
N ILE A 46 21.40 25.53 -39.33
CA ILE A 46 20.93 24.55 -40.30
C ILE A 46 19.50 24.96 -40.70
N ARG A 47 19.32 25.50 -41.90
CA ARG A 47 18.01 25.90 -42.39
C ARG A 47 17.18 24.63 -42.59
N ILE A 48 15.91 24.67 -42.14
CA ILE A 48 14.94 23.54 -42.27
C ILE A 48 14.84 23.10 -43.75
N GLN A 49 15.05 24.01 -44.69
CA GLN A 49 15.07 23.73 -46.14
C GLN A 49 16.26 22.82 -46.55
N ASP A 50 17.41 22.99 -45.95
CA ASP A 50 18.61 22.17 -46.22
C ASP A 50 18.42 20.74 -45.69
N LEU A 51 17.77 20.57 -44.52
CA LEU A 51 17.38 19.25 -43.99
C LEU A 51 16.37 18.53 -44.90
N TRP A 52 15.41 19.27 -45.46
CA TRP A 52 14.44 18.69 -46.36
C TRP A 52 15.09 18.15 -47.65
N GLY A 53 16.06 18.88 -48.20
CA GLY A 53 16.85 18.44 -49.37
C GLY A 53 17.68 17.18 -49.12
N ILE A 54 18.13 16.96 -47.86
CA ILE A 54 18.92 15.80 -47.47
C ILE A 54 18.04 14.55 -47.27
N PHE A 55 16.83 14.71 -46.71
CA PHE A 55 15.95 13.61 -46.34
C PHE A 55 15.06 13.13 -47.47
N MET A 56 14.57 14.02 -48.33
CA MET A 56 13.65 13.69 -49.44
C MET A 56 14.17 12.66 -50.44
N PRO A 57 15.41 12.70 -50.90
CA PRO A 57 15.93 11.68 -51.81
C PRO A 57 16.04 10.30 -51.19
N ARG A 58 16.03 10.20 -49.82
CA ARG A 58 16.25 8.99 -49.07
C ARG A 58 15.01 8.54 -48.30
N TRP A 59 13.81 8.96 -48.70
CA TRP A 59 12.53 8.69 -48.03
C TRP A 59 12.28 7.18 -47.83
N HIS A 60 12.83 6.30 -48.68
CA HIS A 60 12.69 4.84 -48.55
C HIS A 60 13.29 4.32 -47.20
N TRP A 61 14.35 4.95 -46.66
CA TRP A 61 14.92 4.60 -45.37
C TRP A 61 13.95 4.90 -44.23
N PHE A 62 13.24 6.02 -44.35
CA PHE A 62 12.18 6.37 -43.38
C PHE A 62 11.01 5.41 -43.49
N ALA A 63 10.57 5.06 -44.68
CA ALA A 63 9.47 4.14 -44.90
C ALA A 63 9.82 2.72 -44.34
N LEU A 64 11.03 2.24 -44.62
CA LEU A 64 11.50 0.92 -44.10
C LEU A 64 11.62 0.95 -42.59
N SER A 65 12.27 1.96 -42.02
CA SER A 65 12.42 2.11 -40.56
C SER A 65 11.06 2.19 -39.87
N LEU A 66 10.15 3.01 -40.40
CA LEU A 66 8.82 3.17 -39.86
C LEU A 66 8.02 1.86 -39.91
N PHE A 67 8.13 1.11 -41.02
CA PHE A 67 7.49 -0.20 -41.14
C PHE A 67 8.04 -1.19 -40.09
N VAL A 68 9.35 -1.26 -39.90
CA VAL A 68 9.99 -2.15 -38.91
C VAL A 68 9.60 -1.77 -37.49
N THR A 69 9.66 -0.48 -37.13
CA THR A 69 9.33 -0.04 -35.76
C THR A 69 7.84 -0.21 -35.45
N LEU A 70 6.94 0.08 -36.39
CA LEU A 70 5.50 -0.15 -36.21
C LEU A 70 5.15 -1.65 -36.20
N ALA A 71 5.80 -2.47 -37.02
CA ALA A 71 5.61 -3.93 -36.97
C ALA A 71 6.08 -4.54 -35.65
N THR A 72 7.24 -4.13 -35.14
CA THR A 72 7.71 -4.57 -33.80
C THR A 72 6.80 -4.09 -32.69
N ALA A 73 6.32 -2.84 -32.74
CA ALA A 73 5.35 -2.34 -31.77
C ALA A 73 4.01 -3.09 -31.85
N ALA A 74 3.55 -3.44 -33.04
CA ALA A 74 2.34 -4.23 -33.22
C ALA A 74 2.51 -5.67 -32.67
N LEU A 75 3.63 -6.32 -32.94
CA LEU A 75 3.95 -7.63 -32.38
C LEU A 75 4.02 -7.60 -30.84
N TYR A 76 4.64 -6.56 -30.27
CA TYR A 76 4.68 -6.36 -28.83
C TYR A 76 3.26 -6.20 -28.24
N LEU A 77 2.40 -5.39 -28.86
CA LEU A 77 1.02 -5.20 -28.42
C LEU A 77 0.17 -6.48 -28.57
N LEU A 78 0.45 -7.30 -29.56
CA LEU A 78 -0.22 -8.59 -29.76
C LEU A 78 0.21 -9.63 -28.70
N GLY A 79 1.43 -9.56 -28.17
CA GLY A 79 1.94 -10.48 -27.14
C GLY A 79 1.65 -10.06 -25.71
N THR A 80 1.48 -8.75 -25.46
CA THR A 80 1.32 -8.23 -24.10
C THR A 80 -0.13 -8.40 -23.60
N PRO A 81 -0.36 -8.94 -22.38
CA PRO A 81 -1.69 -9.05 -21.80
C PRO A 81 -2.28 -7.66 -21.51
N ASN A 82 -3.59 -7.57 -21.59
CA ASN A 82 -4.30 -6.35 -21.17
C ASN A 82 -4.34 -6.29 -19.65
N ILE A 83 -4.08 -5.13 -19.08
CA ILE A 83 -4.15 -4.87 -17.63
C ILE A 83 -5.32 -3.94 -17.36
N TYR A 84 -6.11 -4.28 -16.36
CA TYR A 84 -7.29 -3.53 -15.93
C TYR A 84 -7.07 -3.01 -14.51
N THR A 85 -7.41 -1.75 -14.29
CA THR A 85 -7.39 -1.16 -12.95
C THR A 85 -8.78 -1.26 -12.33
N ARG A 86 -8.84 -1.75 -11.10
CA ARG A 86 -10.06 -1.75 -10.28
C ARG A 86 -9.83 -0.90 -9.06
N THR A 87 -10.84 -0.12 -8.72
CA THR A 87 -10.80 0.81 -7.58
C THR A 87 -11.99 0.56 -6.67
N ALA A 88 -11.75 0.66 -5.38
CA ALA A 88 -12.77 0.65 -4.33
C ALA A 88 -12.56 1.83 -3.40
N ALA A 89 -13.62 2.33 -2.79
CA ALA A 89 -13.53 3.36 -1.77
C ALA A 89 -14.23 2.89 -0.50
N ILE A 90 -13.53 2.94 0.60
CA ILE A 90 -14.06 2.62 1.93
C ILE A 90 -13.98 3.84 2.85
N LEU A 91 -15.02 4.03 3.64
CA LEU A 91 -15.04 4.98 4.74
C LEU A 91 -14.62 4.24 6.00
N VAL A 92 -13.60 4.70 6.68
CA VAL A 92 -13.24 4.24 8.03
C VAL A 92 -13.99 5.10 9.02
N LYS A 93 -14.71 4.47 9.95
CA LYS A 93 -15.43 5.18 11.00
C LYS A 93 -14.41 5.81 11.94
N ASP A 94 -14.54 7.12 12.14
CA ASP A 94 -13.77 7.86 13.12
C ASP A 94 -14.59 7.97 14.40
N ASP A 95 -14.28 7.13 15.38
CA ASP A 95 -14.95 7.13 16.67
C ASP A 95 -14.69 8.45 17.45
N SER A 96 -13.71 9.26 17.01
CA SER A 96 -13.36 10.53 17.65
C SER A 96 -14.27 11.71 17.27
N LYS A 97 -15.00 11.61 16.14
CA LYS A 97 -15.86 12.70 15.61
C LYS A 97 -17.36 12.39 15.65
N GLY A 98 -17.78 11.27 16.20
CA GLY A 98 -19.18 10.84 16.28
C GLY A 98 -19.97 11.51 17.40
N GLY A 99 -20.07 12.83 17.39
CA GLY A 99 -21.07 13.54 18.17
C GLY A 99 -22.43 13.44 17.51
N THR A 100 -23.34 12.73 18.11
CA THR A 100 -24.80 12.64 18.01
C THR A 100 -25.28 11.20 17.85
N SER A 101 -25.05 10.41 18.85
CA SER A 101 -25.89 9.26 19.10
C SER A 101 -26.66 9.51 20.40
N THR A 102 -27.97 9.30 20.33
CA THR A 102 -28.98 9.32 21.40
C THR A 102 -28.41 9.31 22.83
N ASN A 103 -28.91 10.19 23.67
CA ASN A 103 -28.42 10.56 25.01
C ASN A 103 -27.96 9.41 25.95
N ALA A 104 -28.33 8.16 25.68
CA ALA A 104 -27.87 7.00 26.43
C ALA A 104 -26.44 6.54 26.05
N VAL A 105 -26.00 6.74 24.80
CA VAL A 105 -24.65 6.32 24.33
C VAL A 105 -23.62 7.41 24.57
N SER A 106 -24.02 8.69 24.65
CA SER A 106 -23.10 9.80 24.90
C SER A 106 -22.59 9.82 26.36
N GLU A 107 -23.39 9.40 27.33
CA GLU A 107 -22.94 9.23 28.71
C GLU A 107 -21.91 8.13 28.87
N PHE A 108 -21.97 7.09 28.00
CA PHE A 108 -20.98 6.03 27.96
C PHE A 108 -19.68 6.42 27.24
N SER A 109 -19.74 7.36 26.30
CA SER A 109 -18.58 7.92 25.61
C SER A 109 -17.68 8.74 26.54
N ASP A 110 -18.25 9.41 27.54
CA ASP A 110 -17.49 10.19 28.53
C ASP A 110 -16.72 9.30 29.52
N LEU A 111 -17.10 8.04 29.65
CA LEU A 111 -16.36 7.04 30.44
C LEU A 111 -15.11 6.49 29.75
N GLY A 112 -14.78 6.98 28.56
CA GLY A 112 -13.54 6.60 27.84
C GLY A 112 -13.55 5.22 27.22
N ILE A 113 -14.67 4.47 27.30
CA ILE A 113 -14.80 3.08 26.87
C ILE A 113 -14.67 2.93 25.34
N PHE A 114 -14.93 4.00 24.56
CA PHE A 114 -14.99 3.97 23.12
C PHE A 114 -14.08 4.99 22.41
N LYS A 115 -13.18 5.67 23.11
CA LYS A 115 -12.17 6.52 22.46
C LYS A 115 -11.00 5.69 21.95
N SER A 116 -11.21 4.89 20.93
CA SER A 116 -10.08 4.51 20.08
C SER A 116 -9.79 5.69 19.15
N ASN A 117 -8.71 6.40 19.38
CA ASN A 117 -8.14 7.32 18.38
C ASN A 117 -7.68 6.47 17.20
N THR A 118 -8.61 6.11 16.31
CA THR A 118 -8.28 5.44 15.06
C THR A 118 -7.54 6.44 14.19
N ASN A 119 -6.22 6.37 14.20
CA ASN A 119 -5.43 7.14 13.27
C ASN A 119 -5.60 6.50 11.89
N ILE A 120 -6.26 7.21 10.97
CA ILE A 120 -6.54 6.72 9.62
C ILE A 120 -5.26 6.28 8.87
N ASN A 121 -4.11 6.86 9.21
CA ASN A 121 -2.84 6.44 8.64
C ASN A 121 -2.44 5.04 9.12
N ASN A 122 -2.78 4.67 10.36
CA ASN A 122 -2.54 3.31 10.85
C ASN A 122 -3.44 2.31 10.14
N GLU A 123 -4.70 2.67 9.89
CA GLU A 123 -5.63 1.83 9.13
C GLU A 123 -5.19 1.67 7.68
N LEU A 124 -4.66 2.74 7.07
CA LEU A 124 -4.05 2.68 5.74
C LEU A 124 -2.86 1.71 5.70
N LEU A 125 -1.99 1.74 6.72
CA LEU A 125 -0.85 0.82 6.84
C LEU A 125 -1.31 -0.62 7.10
N THR A 126 -2.36 -0.81 7.89
CA THR A 126 -2.96 -2.12 8.14
C THR A 126 -3.51 -2.75 6.86
N LEU A 127 -4.21 -1.97 6.02
CA LEU A 127 -4.69 -2.42 4.72
C LEU A 127 -3.57 -2.80 3.76
N LYS A 128 -2.41 -2.16 3.86
CA LYS A 128 -1.19 -2.49 3.09
C LYS A 128 -0.34 -3.60 3.74
N SER A 129 -0.78 -4.13 4.86
CA SER A 129 0.00 -5.14 5.59
C SER A 129 0.16 -6.42 4.77
N PRO A 130 1.38 -6.95 4.62
CA PRO A 130 1.61 -8.25 4.01
C PRO A 130 0.85 -9.39 4.69
N THR A 131 0.62 -9.33 6.03
CA THR A 131 -0.20 -10.34 6.72
C THR A 131 -1.61 -10.41 6.16
N LEU A 132 -2.25 -9.26 6.05
CA LEU A 132 -3.60 -9.20 5.52
C LEU A 132 -3.64 -9.70 4.07
N MET A 133 -2.65 -9.31 3.26
CA MET A 133 -2.54 -9.79 1.89
C MET A 133 -2.26 -11.29 1.81
N THR A 134 -1.50 -11.87 2.75
CA THR A 134 -1.28 -13.32 2.82
C THR A 134 -2.60 -14.06 3.04
N GLU A 135 -3.44 -13.57 3.95
CA GLU A 135 -4.76 -14.14 4.19
C GLU A 135 -5.66 -14.06 2.94
N VAL A 136 -5.59 -12.94 2.19
CA VAL A 136 -6.29 -12.78 0.90
C VAL A 136 -5.77 -13.78 -0.15
N VAL A 137 -4.44 -13.91 -0.27
CA VAL A 137 -3.80 -14.85 -1.21
C VAL A 137 -4.22 -16.28 -0.91
N GLN A 138 -4.24 -16.68 0.36
CA GLN A 138 -4.65 -18.01 0.79
C GLN A 138 -6.14 -18.25 0.58
N ARG A 139 -7.00 -17.29 0.95
CA ARG A 139 -8.47 -17.42 0.82
C ARG A 139 -8.93 -17.49 -0.62
N LEU A 140 -8.28 -16.77 -1.52
CA LEU A 140 -8.59 -16.78 -2.95
C LEU A 140 -7.79 -17.80 -3.76
N GLY A 141 -6.79 -18.46 -3.16
CA GLY A 141 -5.90 -19.40 -3.85
C GLY A 141 -5.08 -18.73 -4.95
N LEU A 142 -4.64 -17.47 -4.74
CA LEU A 142 -3.93 -16.71 -5.78
C LEU A 142 -2.53 -17.24 -6.09
N ASN A 143 -2.01 -18.11 -5.25
CA ASN A 143 -0.76 -18.82 -5.48
C ASN A 143 -0.88 -19.90 -6.56
N GLU A 144 -2.10 -20.25 -7.00
CA GLU A 144 -2.35 -21.19 -8.08
C GLU A 144 -2.92 -20.46 -9.30
N THR A 145 -2.27 -20.63 -10.45
CA THR A 145 -2.69 -19.96 -11.69
C THR A 145 -2.85 -20.98 -12.81
N TYR A 146 -3.95 -20.83 -13.54
CA TYR A 146 -4.27 -21.61 -14.74
C TYR A 146 -4.27 -20.67 -15.94
N THR A 147 -3.39 -20.92 -16.92
CA THR A 147 -3.28 -20.07 -18.11
C THR A 147 -3.49 -20.89 -19.37
N VAL A 148 -4.20 -20.32 -20.33
CA VAL A 148 -4.40 -20.88 -21.67
C VAL A 148 -3.84 -19.92 -22.70
N ARG A 149 -3.13 -20.46 -23.67
CA ARG A 149 -2.61 -19.67 -24.78
C ARG A 149 -3.69 -19.41 -25.82
N LYS A 150 -4.09 -18.16 -25.97
CA LYS A 150 -5.00 -17.70 -27.02
C LYS A 150 -4.23 -16.86 -28.05
N GLY A 151 -3.83 -17.50 -29.15
CA GLY A 151 -2.96 -16.89 -30.16
C GLY A 151 -1.56 -16.58 -29.61
N LEU A 152 -1.19 -15.31 -29.50
CA LEU A 152 0.11 -14.86 -28.98
C LEU A 152 0.05 -14.42 -27.51
N LYS A 153 -1.12 -14.50 -26.86
CA LYS A 153 -1.33 -14.09 -25.47
C LYS A 153 -1.62 -15.28 -24.58
N ASP A 154 -1.01 -15.26 -23.40
CA ASP A 154 -1.39 -16.15 -22.31
C ASP A 154 -2.54 -15.48 -21.53
N VAL A 155 -3.68 -16.16 -21.42
CA VAL A 155 -4.89 -15.69 -20.72
C VAL A 155 -5.07 -16.52 -19.46
N GLU A 156 -5.12 -15.86 -18.31
CA GLU A 156 -5.40 -16.50 -17.04
C GLU A 156 -6.90 -16.83 -16.94
N LEU A 157 -7.22 -18.05 -16.53
CA LEU A 157 -8.58 -18.53 -16.40
C LEU A 157 -9.19 -18.22 -15.02
N TYR A 158 -8.35 -17.93 -14.01
CA TYR A 158 -8.76 -17.68 -12.63
C TYR A 158 -9.85 -18.67 -12.16
N LYS A 159 -10.99 -18.20 -11.67
CA LYS A 159 -12.12 -19.05 -11.20
C LYS A 159 -12.84 -19.80 -12.33
N SER A 160 -12.59 -19.50 -13.60
CA SER A 160 -13.22 -20.15 -14.75
C SER A 160 -12.36 -21.29 -15.33
N SER A 161 -11.37 -21.76 -14.60
CA SER A 161 -10.57 -22.92 -15.03
C SER A 161 -11.45 -24.17 -15.20
N PRO A 162 -11.32 -24.90 -16.31
CA PRO A 162 -12.06 -26.16 -16.51
C PRO A 162 -11.49 -27.31 -15.67
N LEU A 163 -10.28 -27.14 -15.14
CA LEU A 163 -9.58 -28.14 -14.34
C LEU A 163 -9.25 -27.58 -12.96
N ALA A 164 -9.27 -28.45 -11.96
CA ALA A 164 -8.77 -28.22 -10.63
C ALA A 164 -7.67 -29.25 -10.31
N VAL A 165 -6.52 -28.75 -9.92
CA VAL A 165 -5.37 -29.56 -9.51
C VAL A 165 -5.35 -29.64 -8.00
N THR A 166 -5.32 -30.84 -7.45
CA THR A 166 -5.25 -31.08 -6.00
C THR A 166 -3.99 -31.88 -5.70
N TYR A 167 -3.24 -31.42 -4.71
CA TYR A 167 -2.05 -32.12 -4.25
C TYR A 167 -2.26 -32.75 -2.89
N ARG A 168 -1.67 -33.92 -2.71
CA ARG A 168 -1.53 -34.56 -1.40
C ARG A 168 -0.03 -34.54 -1.06
N HIS A 169 0.32 -33.93 0.07
CA HIS A 169 1.70 -33.81 0.57
C HIS A 169 2.64 -32.93 -0.26
N LEU A 170 2.13 -31.91 -0.91
CA LEU A 170 2.99 -30.88 -1.49
C LEU A 170 3.16 -29.77 -0.46
N ASP A 171 4.39 -29.59 -0.01
CA ASP A 171 4.81 -28.42 0.76
C ASP A 171 4.72 -27.15 -0.12
N GLU A 172 5.06 -25.99 0.41
CA GLU A 172 5.03 -24.69 -0.29
C GLU A 172 5.98 -24.57 -1.48
N THR A 173 6.37 -25.69 -2.06
CA THR A 173 7.32 -25.75 -3.18
C THR A 173 6.67 -25.22 -4.47
N PRO A 174 7.29 -24.24 -5.14
CA PRO A 174 6.79 -23.76 -6.42
C PRO A 174 6.86 -24.84 -7.50
N VAL A 175 5.74 -25.05 -8.19
CA VAL A 175 5.59 -26.06 -9.23
C VAL A 175 4.90 -25.45 -10.44
N GLY A 176 5.36 -25.80 -11.63
CA GLY A 176 4.71 -25.46 -12.90
C GLY A 176 4.68 -26.66 -13.81
N PHE A 177 3.62 -26.82 -14.60
CA PHE A 177 3.51 -27.82 -15.66
C PHE A 177 2.40 -27.46 -16.64
N THR A 178 2.45 -28.09 -17.79
CA THR A 178 1.43 -27.98 -18.83
C THR A 178 0.55 -29.23 -18.82
N ILE A 179 -0.76 -29.04 -18.82
CA ILE A 179 -1.75 -30.12 -18.90
C ILE A 179 -2.33 -30.11 -20.32
N ASP A 180 -1.97 -31.09 -21.11
CA ASP A 180 -2.46 -31.29 -22.48
C ASP A 180 -3.70 -32.22 -22.41
N ILE A 181 -4.86 -31.69 -22.70
CA ILE A 181 -6.11 -32.44 -22.65
C ILE A 181 -6.28 -33.24 -23.93
N SER A 182 -5.95 -34.53 -23.90
CA SER A 182 -5.99 -35.40 -25.08
C SER A 182 -7.43 -35.85 -25.40
N SER A 183 -8.25 -36.13 -24.40
CA SER A 183 -9.66 -36.54 -24.54
C SER A 183 -10.50 -36.11 -23.34
N LYS A 184 -11.80 -36.47 -23.33
CA LYS A 184 -12.70 -36.23 -22.17
C LYS A 184 -12.24 -36.93 -20.89
N GLU A 185 -11.40 -37.95 -20.98
CA GLU A 185 -11.00 -38.75 -19.81
C GLU A 185 -9.48 -38.74 -19.57
N THR A 186 -8.69 -38.38 -20.57
CA THR A 186 -7.23 -38.51 -20.53
C THR A 186 -6.51 -37.20 -20.76
N PHE A 187 -5.44 -37.01 -20.04
CA PHE A 187 -4.54 -35.87 -20.18
C PHE A 187 -3.07 -36.33 -20.13
N VAL A 188 -2.19 -35.46 -20.59
CA VAL A 188 -0.75 -35.60 -20.49
C VAL A 188 -0.22 -34.38 -19.76
N ILE A 189 0.65 -34.59 -18.77
CA ILE A 189 1.40 -33.53 -18.09
C ILE A 189 2.75 -33.46 -18.74
N SER A 190 3.10 -32.30 -19.25
CA SER A 190 4.39 -32.00 -19.89
C SER A 190 5.03 -30.76 -19.26
N ASP A 191 6.29 -30.51 -19.58
CA ASP A 191 7.05 -29.32 -19.12
C ASP A 191 7.02 -29.12 -17.59
N MET A 192 7.15 -30.19 -16.80
CA MET A 192 7.14 -30.09 -15.35
C MET A 192 8.40 -29.39 -14.83
N GLU A 193 8.18 -28.33 -14.06
CA GLU A 193 9.22 -27.55 -13.40
C GLU A 193 8.97 -27.53 -11.88
N VAL A 194 10.02 -27.79 -11.09
CA VAL A 194 10.00 -27.74 -9.64
C VAL A 194 11.13 -26.82 -9.17
N ASN A 195 10.81 -25.76 -8.43
CA ASN A 195 11.78 -24.74 -8.04
C ASN A 195 12.60 -24.18 -9.23
N GLY A 196 11.99 -24.08 -10.43
CA GLY A 196 12.63 -23.60 -11.65
C GLY A 196 13.59 -24.60 -12.30
N LYS A 197 13.61 -25.86 -11.85
CA LYS A 197 14.33 -26.96 -12.50
C LYS A 197 13.35 -27.80 -13.29
N ALA A 198 13.63 -28.00 -14.59
CA ALA A 198 12.79 -28.82 -15.43
C ALA A 198 12.98 -30.32 -15.09
N PHE A 199 11.85 -31.03 -15.00
CA PHE A 199 11.77 -32.48 -14.92
C PHE A 199 11.36 -32.98 -16.31
N GLY A 200 12.20 -33.80 -16.90
CA GLY A 200 12.05 -34.23 -18.31
C GLY A 200 11.10 -35.40 -18.56
N GLU A 201 10.24 -35.78 -17.61
CA GLU A 201 9.30 -36.90 -17.77
C GLU A 201 7.89 -36.39 -17.99
N ASP A 202 7.24 -36.90 -19.03
CA ASP A 202 5.82 -36.65 -19.28
C ASP A 202 4.97 -37.72 -18.56
N PHE A 203 3.93 -37.29 -17.88
CA PHE A 203 3.02 -38.15 -17.15
C PHE A 203 1.67 -38.19 -17.85
N SER A 204 1.17 -39.36 -18.20
CA SER A 204 -0.18 -39.56 -18.74
C SER A 204 -1.10 -40.11 -17.66
N GLY A 205 -2.32 -39.61 -17.60
CA GLY A 205 -3.32 -40.03 -16.60
C GLY A 205 -4.76 -39.87 -17.06
N LYS A 206 -5.67 -40.44 -16.25
CA LYS A 206 -7.10 -40.20 -16.40
C LYS A 206 -7.57 -39.18 -15.40
N MET A 207 -8.58 -38.41 -15.77
CA MET A 207 -9.21 -37.44 -14.87
C MET A 207 -9.75 -38.13 -13.62
N GLY A 208 -9.43 -37.56 -12.45
CA GLY A 208 -9.79 -38.11 -11.14
C GLY A 208 -8.84 -39.14 -10.57
N ASP A 209 -7.93 -39.69 -11.37
CA ASP A 209 -6.93 -40.64 -10.90
C ASP A 209 -5.78 -39.92 -10.19
N SER A 210 -5.19 -40.61 -9.20
CA SER A 210 -4.03 -40.11 -8.49
C SER A 210 -2.74 -40.49 -9.20
N ILE A 211 -2.00 -39.49 -9.66
CA ILE A 211 -0.70 -39.64 -10.29
C ILE A 211 0.37 -39.43 -9.22
N ARG A 212 1.27 -40.40 -9.07
CA ARG A 212 2.43 -40.27 -8.20
C ARG A 212 3.55 -39.63 -9.00
N THR A 213 3.99 -38.47 -8.53
CA THR A 213 5.15 -37.76 -9.03
C THR A 213 6.19 -37.69 -7.91
N GLU A 214 7.43 -37.36 -8.23
CA GLU A 214 8.50 -37.19 -7.22
C GLU A 214 8.19 -36.11 -6.18
N ILE A 215 7.29 -35.16 -6.51
CA ILE A 215 6.87 -34.04 -5.66
C ILE A 215 5.60 -34.31 -4.84
N GLY A 216 5.01 -35.50 -4.94
CA GLY A 216 3.78 -35.86 -4.25
C GLY A 216 2.74 -36.47 -5.16
N THR A 217 1.58 -36.74 -4.60
CA THR A 217 0.46 -37.28 -5.36
C THR A 217 -0.42 -36.16 -5.88
N LEU A 218 -0.62 -36.14 -7.17
CA LEU A 218 -1.38 -35.16 -7.92
C LEU A 218 -2.72 -35.77 -8.36
N VAL A 219 -3.80 -35.03 -8.23
CA VAL A 219 -5.12 -35.40 -8.78
C VAL A 219 -5.65 -34.22 -9.58
N ILE A 220 -6.06 -34.48 -10.83
CA ILE A 220 -6.68 -33.47 -11.69
C ILE A 220 -8.15 -33.83 -11.88
N ASN A 221 -9.03 -32.90 -11.50
CA ASN A 221 -10.46 -33.07 -11.60
C ASN A 221 -11.06 -32.01 -12.51
N PHE A 222 -12.22 -32.35 -13.10
CA PHE A 222 -13.03 -31.35 -13.79
C PHE A 222 -13.71 -30.40 -12.82
N THR A 223 -13.81 -29.15 -13.24
CA THR A 223 -14.66 -28.16 -12.56
C THR A 223 -16.00 -28.02 -13.27
N LYS A 224 -16.90 -27.26 -12.69
CA LYS A 224 -18.18 -26.87 -13.30
C LYS A 224 -18.05 -26.08 -14.62
N TYR A 225 -16.87 -25.58 -14.93
CA TYR A 225 -16.57 -24.80 -16.13
C TYR A 225 -16.04 -25.67 -17.29
N TRP A 226 -15.97 -26.97 -17.07
CA TRP A 226 -15.58 -27.91 -18.11
C TRP A 226 -16.59 -27.90 -19.26
N ASN A 227 -16.09 -27.88 -20.47
CA ASN A 227 -16.83 -28.13 -21.70
C ASN A 227 -15.93 -28.80 -22.76
N ASP A 228 -16.56 -29.42 -23.77
CA ASP A 228 -15.84 -30.17 -24.80
C ASP A 228 -14.89 -29.31 -25.67
N SER A 229 -15.03 -27.99 -25.65
CA SER A 229 -14.14 -27.10 -26.41
C SER A 229 -12.70 -27.03 -25.86
N PHE A 230 -12.48 -27.54 -24.65
CA PHE A 230 -11.15 -27.63 -24.06
C PHE A 230 -10.38 -28.89 -24.47
N VAL A 231 -11.00 -29.87 -25.13
CA VAL A 231 -10.29 -31.03 -25.68
C VAL A 231 -9.31 -30.55 -26.75
N GLY A 232 -8.07 -30.99 -26.66
CA GLY A 232 -6.97 -30.54 -27.54
C GLY A 232 -6.35 -29.20 -27.12
N THR A 233 -6.72 -28.67 -25.94
CA THR A 233 -6.14 -27.42 -25.42
C THR A 233 -5.10 -27.72 -24.36
N SER A 234 -3.99 -26.98 -24.38
CA SER A 234 -2.95 -27.02 -23.36
C SER A 234 -3.23 -25.97 -22.29
N ILE A 235 -3.33 -26.39 -21.04
CA ILE A 235 -3.51 -25.52 -19.87
C ILE A 235 -2.22 -25.55 -19.06
N ARG A 236 -1.57 -24.40 -18.92
CA ARG A 236 -0.42 -24.28 -18.05
C ARG A 236 -0.89 -24.00 -16.62
N TYR A 237 -0.54 -24.88 -15.71
CA TYR A 237 -0.72 -24.72 -14.27
C TYR A 237 0.58 -24.24 -13.64
N ARG A 238 0.48 -23.33 -12.71
CA ARG A 238 1.60 -22.87 -11.91
C ARG A 238 1.15 -22.61 -10.47
N LYS A 239 1.87 -23.22 -9.53
CA LYS A 239 1.75 -22.95 -8.10
C LYS A 239 2.99 -22.19 -7.65
N GLY A 240 2.79 -20.96 -7.19
CA GLY A 240 3.84 -20.10 -6.65
C GLY A 240 4.00 -20.25 -5.13
N ASN A 241 5.12 -19.76 -4.61
CA ASN A 241 5.29 -19.58 -3.17
C ASN A 241 4.33 -18.50 -2.67
N VAL A 242 3.60 -18.78 -1.58
CA VAL A 242 2.62 -17.84 -1.01
C VAL A 242 3.26 -16.51 -0.65
N CYS A 243 4.46 -16.51 -0.07
CA CYS A 243 5.17 -15.27 0.30
C CYS A 243 5.47 -14.41 -0.93
N ALA A 244 6.00 -15.01 -2.00
CA ALA A 244 6.34 -14.28 -3.23
C ALA A 244 5.08 -13.69 -3.92
N VAL A 245 3.97 -14.44 -3.90
CA VAL A 245 2.68 -13.97 -4.43
C VAL A 245 2.11 -12.85 -3.54
N THR A 246 2.23 -12.97 -2.23
CA THR A 246 1.87 -11.92 -1.27
C THR A 246 2.64 -10.63 -1.54
N ASP A 247 3.96 -10.71 -1.69
CA ASP A 247 4.81 -9.56 -1.97
C ASP A 247 4.41 -8.88 -3.30
N TYR A 248 4.12 -9.69 -4.32
CA TYR A 248 3.64 -9.18 -5.60
C TYR A 248 2.33 -8.38 -5.45
N TYR A 249 1.31 -8.94 -4.78
CA TYR A 249 0.02 -8.25 -4.63
C TYR A 249 0.08 -7.11 -3.63
N THR A 250 0.94 -7.18 -2.62
CA THR A 250 1.20 -6.05 -1.70
C THR A 250 1.80 -4.87 -2.45
N ALA A 251 2.74 -5.12 -3.37
CA ALA A 251 3.32 -4.08 -4.21
C ALA A 251 2.34 -3.56 -5.29
N ALA A 252 1.44 -4.42 -5.79
CA ALA A 252 0.44 -4.05 -6.77
C ALA A 252 -0.75 -3.28 -6.17
N LEU A 253 -0.98 -3.41 -4.86
CA LEU A 253 -2.02 -2.71 -4.13
C LEU A 253 -1.62 -1.25 -3.87
N HIS A 254 -2.37 -0.33 -4.43
CA HIS A 254 -2.25 1.08 -4.10
C HIS A 254 -3.41 1.47 -3.18
N ALA A 255 -3.08 1.97 -2.01
CA ALA A 255 -4.04 2.52 -1.07
C ALA A 255 -3.61 3.94 -0.69
N GLU A 256 -4.54 4.89 -0.79
CA GLU A 256 -4.30 6.30 -0.52
C GLU A 256 -5.52 6.95 0.12
N LEU A 257 -5.31 8.02 0.86
CA LEU A 257 -6.40 8.80 1.42
C LEU A 257 -7.11 9.57 0.30
N GLY A 258 -8.43 9.59 0.33
CA GLY A 258 -9.23 10.33 -0.65
C GLY A 258 -9.02 11.84 -0.56
N ASN A 259 -8.78 12.35 0.64
CA ASN A 259 -8.37 13.73 0.95
C ASN A 259 -7.71 13.72 2.33
N GLU A 260 -6.83 14.70 2.62
CA GLU A 260 -6.10 14.79 3.91
C GLU A 260 -7.02 14.84 5.13
N ASP A 261 -8.20 15.47 4.98
CA ASP A 261 -9.20 15.63 6.05
C ASP A 261 -10.30 14.55 6.04
N ALA A 262 -10.29 13.63 5.07
CA ALA A 262 -11.33 12.62 4.91
C ALA A 262 -10.90 11.26 5.46
N THR A 263 -11.84 10.59 6.12
CA THR A 263 -11.66 9.19 6.58
C THR A 263 -11.95 8.17 5.48
N ILE A 264 -11.78 8.57 4.21
CA ILE A 264 -12.00 7.73 3.03
C ILE A 264 -10.66 7.22 2.53
N ILE A 265 -10.54 5.92 2.38
CA ILE A 265 -9.40 5.25 1.77
C ILE A 265 -9.80 4.76 0.39
N ASN A 266 -9.07 5.17 -0.62
CA ASN A 266 -9.16 4.67 -1.98
C ASN A 266 -8.18 3.50 -2.15
N LEU A 267 -8.71 2.37 -2.54
CA LEU A 267 -7.95 1.17 -2.85
C LEU A 267 -7.94 0.98 -4.37
N SER A 268 -6.80 0.64 -4.94
CA SER A 268 -6.74 0.27 -6.35
C SER A 268 -5.74 -0.85 -6.58
N ILE A 269 -6.06 -1.71 -7.54
CA ILE A 269 -5.19 -2.82 -7.95
C ILE A 269 -5.22 -2.98 -9.47
N ASN A 270 -4.10 -3.40 -10.03
CA ASN A 270 -3.93 -3.67 -11.44
C ASN A 270 -3.77 -5.17 -11.66
N ASP A 271 -4.64 -5.77 -12.47
CA ASP A 271 -4.54 -7.19 -12.82
C ASP A 271 -4.99 -7.43 -14.27
N ALA A 272 -4.58 -8.56 -14.83
CA ALA A 272 -5.01 -9.00 -16.16
C ALA A 272 -6.47 -9.48 -16.18
N SER A 273 -6.97 -9.96 -15.04
CA SER A 273 -8.35 -10.41 -14.85
C SER A 273 -9.15 -9.39 -14.06
N ILE A 274 -10.23 -8.90 -14.66
CA ILE A 274 -11.18 -7.97 -14.03
C ILE A 274 -11.75 -8.59 -12.74
N GLN A 275 -12.26 -9.82 -12.84
CA GLN A 275 -12.89 -10.52 -11.73
C GLN A 275 -11.90 -10.77 -10.58
N LYS A 276 -10.67 -11.17 -10.91
CA LYS A 276 -9.63 -11.40 -9.91
C LYS A 276 -9.29 -10.13 -9.13
N ALA A 277 -9.12 -8.99 -9.83
CA ALA A 277 -8.87 -7.72 -9.20
C ALA A 277 -10.02 -7.26 -8.28
N GLU A 278 -11.27 -7.47 -8.70
CA GLU A 278 -12.45 -7.16 -7.88
C GLU A 278 -12.54 -8.09 -6.66
N ASP A 279 -12.29 -9.37 -6.84
CA ASP A 279 -12.29 -10.35 -5.76
C ASP A 279 -11.19 -10.05 -4.72
N ILE A 280 -9.98 -9.66 -5.17
CA ILE A 280 -8.89 -9.28 -4.26
C ILE A 280 -9.29 -8.09 -3.40
N LEU A 281 -9.84 -7.03 -3.99
CA LEU A 281 -10.26 -5.85 -3.23
C LEU A 281 -11.42 -6.15 -2.28
N ASN A 282 -12.41 -6.95 -2.71
CA ASN A 282 -13.52 -7.35 -1.85
C ASN A 282 -13.04 -8.18 -0.67
N THR A 283 -12.22 -9.21 -0.94
CA THR A 283 -11.69 -10.09 0.10
C THR A 283 -10.76 -9.34 1.05
N LEU A 284 -9.97 -8.38 0.54
CA LEU A 284 -9.11 -7.53 1.37
C LEU A 284 -9.95 -6.72 2.38
N ILE A 285 -11.05 -6.11 1.92
CA ILE A 285 -11.95 -5.35 2.78
C ILE A 285 -12.64 -6.27 3.80
N GLU A 286 -13.05 -7.45 3.38
CA GLU A 286 -13.67 -8.46 4.25
C GLU A 286 -12.70 -8.94 5.32
N MET A 287 -11.48 -9.34 4.95
CA MET A 287 -10.43 -9.77 5.87
C MET A 287 -10.04 -8.68 6.87
N TYR A 288 -9.93 -7.43 6.40
CA TYR A 288 -9.68 -6.30 7.27
C TYR A 288 -10.78 -6.15 8.33
N ASN A 289 -12.06 -6.25 7.94
CA ASN A 289 -13.18 -6.15 8.87
C ASN A 289 -13.26 -7.35 9.83
N GLU A 290 -13.00 -8.57 9.35
CA GLU A 290 -12.92 -9.76 10.19
C GLU A 290 -11.82 -9.61 11.24
N LYS A 291 -10.64 -9.12 10.82
CA LYS A 291 -9.51 -8.89 11.73
C LYS A 291 -9.80 -7.83 12.78
N TRP A 292 -10.44 -6.73 12.35
CA TRP A 292 -10.88 -5.68 13.26
C TRP A 292 -11.80 -6.24 14.37
N ILE A 293 -12.80 -7.04 14.00
CA ILE A 293 -13.71 -7.66 14.98
C ILE A 293 -12.94 -8.61 15.88
N GLN A 294 -12.05 -9.42 15.33
CA GLN A 294 -11.24 -10.35 16.11
C GLN A 294 -10.39 -9.62 17.16
N ASP A 295 -9.71 -8.54 16.76
CA ASP A 295 -8.89 -7.74 17.67
C ASP A 295 -9.73 -7.09 18.77
N LYS A 296 -10.89 -6.52 18.44
CA LYS A 296 -11.83 -5.93 19.41
C LYS A 296 -12.36 -6.99 20.38
N ASN A 297 -12.76 -8.15 19.87
CA ASN A 297 -13.24 -9.24 20.70
C ASN A 297 -12.17 -9.77 21.65
N GLN A 298 -10.91 -9.85 21.21
CA GLN A 298 -9.81 -10.29 22.07
C GLN A 298 -9.61 -9.36 23.27
N ILE A 299 -9.72 -8.03 23.05
CA ILE A 299 -9.66 -7.05 24.13
C ILE A 299 -10.87 -7.22 25.07
N ALA A 300 -12.08 -7.35 24.52
CA ALA A 300 -13.30 -7.51 25.31
C ALA A 300 -13.28 -8.78 26.16
N VAL A 301 -12.82 -9.91 25.61
CA VAL A 301 -12.66 -11.18 26.34
C VAL A 301 -11.67 -11.04 27.50
N SER A 302 -10.51 -10.40 27.25
CA SER A 302 -9.52 -10.15 28.30
C SER A 302 -10.07 -9.31 29.45
N THR A 303 -10.89 -8.29 29.10
CA THR A 303 -11.56 -7.41 30.06
C THR A 303 -12.64 -8.17 30.84
N SER A 304 -13.46 -8.99 30.16
CA SER A 304 -14.52 -9.79 30.81
C SER A 304 -13.94 -10.78 31.81
N GLN A 305 -12.84 -11.43 31.45
CA GLN A 305 -12.15 -12.35 32.36
C GLN A 305 -11.64 -11.63 33.62
N PHE A 306 -11.02 -10.46 33.43
CA PHE A 306 -10.56 -9.65 34.58
C PHE A 306 -11.71 -9.26 35.52
N ILE A 307 -12.83 -8.76 34.96
CA ILE A 307 -14.00 -8.37 35.75
C ILE A 307 -14.60 -9.59 36.46
N GLY A 308 -14.69 -10.75 35.76
CA GLY A 308 -15.18 -12.01 36.33
C GLY A 308 -14.35 -12.47 37.53
N ASP A 309 -13.02 -12.47 37.41
CA ASP A 309 -12.10 -12.83 38.50
C ASP A 309 -12.31 -11.88 39.69
N ARG A 310 -12.51 -10.59 39.43
CA ARG A 310 -12.70 -9.61 40.49
C ARG A 310 -14.06 -9.72 41.18
N LEU A 311 -15.14 -10.01 40.43
CA LEU A 311 -16.45 -10.30 40.99
C LEU A 311 -16.41 -11.49 41.96
N SER A 312 -15.73 -12.60 41.57
CA SER A 312 -15.61 -13.78 42.42
C SER A 312 -14.91 -13.46 43.75
N VAL A 313 -13.85 -12.64 43.70
CA VAL A 313 -13.17 -12.19 44.94
C VAL A 313 -14.11 -11.40 45.84
N ILE A 314 -14.87 -10.45 45.27
CA ILE A 314 -15.77 -9.61 46.07
C ILE A 314 -16.96 -10.38 46.61
N GLU A 315 -17.49 -11.33 45.84
CA GLU A 315 -18.57 -12.23 46.28
C GLU A 315 -18.13 -13.04 47.51
N ASN A 316 -16.92 -13.63 47.49
CA ASN A 316 -16.36 -14.31 48.65
C ASN A 316 -16.15 -13.38 49.83
N GLU A 317 -15.64 -12.16 49.60
CA GLU A 317 -15.45 -11.16 50.64
C GLU A 317 -16.77 -10.69 51.24
N LEU A 318 -17.85 -10.54 50.44
CA LEU A 318 -19.17 -10.18 50.86
C LEU A 318 -19.78 -11.30 51.74
N GLY A 319 -19.69 -12.54 51.26
CA GLY A 319 -20.15 -13.71 52.01
C GLY A 319 -19.50 -13.83 53.40
N ASN A 320 -18.19 -13.56 53.49
CA ASN A 320 -17.46 -13.57 54.77
C ASN A 320 -17.94 -12.42 55.69
N VAL A 321 -18.28 -11.25 55.14
CA VAL A 321 -18.82 -10.13 55.90
C VAL A 321 -20.24 -10.41 56.40
N ASP A 322 -21.06 -11.02 55.55
CA ASP A 322 -22.44 -11.43 55.91
C ASP A 322 -22.45 -12.47 57.03
N GLU A 323 -21.55 -13.46 56.94
CA GLU A 323 -21.36 -14.48 57.97
C GLU A 323 -20.90 -13.85 59.30
N ASN A 324 -19.96 -12.89 59.24
CA ASN A 324 -19.50 -12.17 60.43
C ASN A 324 -20.64 -11.33 61.06
N ILE A 325 -21.48 -10.68 60.27
CA ILE A 325 -22.66 -9.93 60.77
C ILE A 325 -23.66 -10.88 61.44
N ALA A 326 -23.98 -11.98 60.77
CA ALA A 326 -24.93 -12.97 61.26
C ALA A 326 -24.43 -13.62 62.58
N GLY A 327 -23.15 -14.01 62.60
CA GLY A 327 -22.49 -14.57 63.77
C GLY A 327 -22.52 -13.60 64.95
N TYR A 328 -22.13 -12.34 64.71
CA TYR A 328 -22.10 -11.31 65.76
C TYR A 328 -23.50 -10.99 66.30
N LYS A 329 -24.53 -10.86 65.43
CA LYS A 329 -25.91 -10.64 65.81
C LYS A 329 -26.47 -11.81 66.64
N SER A 330 -26.10 -13.04 66.27
CA SER A 330 -26.53 -14.25 67.02
C SER A 330 -25.91 -14.35 68.39
N GLU A 331 -24.59 -14.06 68.50
CA GLU A 331 -23.84 -14.17 69.77
C GLU A 331 -24.22 -13.14 70.81
N HIS A 332 -24.61 -11.91 70.38
CA HIS A 332 -24.82 -10.79 71.29
C HIS A 332 -26.26 -10.39 71.50
N LEU A 333 -27.25 -11.06 70.90
CA LEU A 333 -28.71 -10.81 71.13
C LEU A 333 -29.11 -9.32 71.09
N LEU A 334 -28.62 -8.57 70.13
CA LEU A 334 -28.79 -7.11 70.08
C LEU A 334 -30.11 -6.70 69.44
N PRO A 335 -31.07 -6.08 70.21
CA PRO A 335 -32.19 -5.41 69.61
C PRO A 335 -31.82 -3.96 69.27
N ASP A 336 -32.23 -3.57 68.12
CA ASP A 336 -32.41 -2.24 67.52
C ASP A 336 -31.70 -1.03 68.21
N VAL A 337 -30.50 -0.71 67.74
CA VAL A 337 -29.76 0.52 68.03
C VAL A 337 -29.99 1.58 66.96
N GLN A 338 -31.04 1.43 66.17
CA GLN A 338 -31.21 2.12 64.91
C GLN A 338 -31.52 3.63 64.97
N ALA A 339 -32.17 4.14 66.05
CA ALA A 339 -32.67 5.51 66.03
C ALA A 339 -31.60 6.59 66.31
N ALA A 340 -30.58 6.34 67.09
CA ALA A 340 -29.50 7.32 67.37
C ALA A 340 -28.32 7.26 66.40
N SER A 341 -28.18 6.16 65.67
CA SER A 341 -27.02 5.88 64.81
C SER A 341 -27.26 6.29 63.37
N SER A 342 -28.51 6.52 62.94
CA SER A 342 -28.87 6.74 61.52
C SER A 342 -28.16 7.93 60.87
N LEU A 343 -28.00 9.03 61.60
CA LEU A 343 -27.32 10.22 61.02
C LEU A 343 -25.81 10.02 60.84
N TYR A 344 -25.16 9.38 61.85
CA TYR A 344 -23.72 9.04 61.77
C TYR A 344 -23.50 7.83 60.85
N LEU A 345 -24.46 6.94 60.74
CA LEU A 345 -24.51 5.84 59.80
C LEU A 345 -24.46 6.32 58.36
N SER A 346 -25.28 7.28 58.03
CA SER A 346 -25.35 7.87 56.69
C SER A 346 -24.00 8.47 56.26
N GLN A 347 -23.41 9.31 57.13
CA GLN A 347 -22.15 9.99 56.81
C GLN A 347 -20.94 9.03 56.78
N SER A 348 -20.92 8.06 57.65
CA SER A 348 -19.87 7.07 57.71
C SER A 348 -20.10 5.96 56.67
N ALA A 349 -21.33 5.70 56.23
CA ALA A 349 -21.61 4.83 55.05
C ALA A 349 -21.09 5.49 53.76
N GLU A 350 -21.28 6.80 53.60
CA GLU A 350 -20.77 7.54 52.46
C GLU A 350 -19.22 7.53 52.45
N ASN A 351 -18.58 7.85 53.58
CA ASN A 351 -17.11 7.78 53.68
C ASN A 351 -16.56 6.38 53.37
N LYS A 352 -17.24 5.30 53.76
CA LYS A 352 -16.81 3.94 53.44
C LYS A 352 -17.12 3.53 52.01
N LYS A 353 -18.21 3.99 51.45
CA LYS A 353 -18.50 3.85 50.01
C LYS A 353 -17.34 4.45 49.21
N GLU A 354 -16.94 5.68 49.56
CA GLU A 354 -15.83 6.36 48.94
C GLU A 354 -14.50 5.61 49.17
N LEU A 355 -14.23 5.16 50.43
CA LEU A 355 -13.06 4.32 50.74
C LEU A 355 -12.99 3.04 49.91
N LEU A 356 -14.13 2.42 49.66
CA LEU A 356 -14.14 1.20 48.87
C LEU A 356 -14.00 1.45 47.37
N ALA A 357 -14.63 2.51 46.87
CA ALA A 357 -14.41 2.96 45.51
C ALA A 357 -12.91 3.23 45.28
N LEU A 358 -12.28 3.96 46.22
CA LEU A 358 -10.84 4.25 46.17
C LEU A 358 -9.97 2.98 46.35
N ASN A 359 -10.34 2.07 47.27
CA ASN A 359 -9.62 0.80 47.41
C ASN A 359 -9.80 -0.12 46.20
N SER A 360 -10.97 -0.09 45.55
CA SER A 360 -11.18 -0.80 44.29
C SER A 360 -10.28 -0.25 43.20
N GLN A 361 -10.26 1.07 43.02
CA GLN A 361 -9.38 1.74 42.09
C GLN A 361 -7.90 1.45 42.39
N LEU A 362 -7.53 1.48 43.69
CA LEU A 362 -6.17 1.13 44.12
C LEU A 362 -5.82 -0.33 43.79
N SER A 363 -6.73 -1.25 44.05
CA SER A 363 -6.56 -2.67 43.74
C SER A 363 -6.42 -2.91 42.23
N THR A 364 -7.23 -2.21 41.45
CA THR A 364 -7.16 -2.24 39.99
C THR A 364 -5.84 -1.64 39.49
N ALA A 365 -5.44 -0.50 40.03
CA ALA A 365 -4.15 0.13 39.68
C ALA A 365 -2.96 -0.79 40.03
N GLN A 366 -2.98 -1.45 41.21
CA GLN A 366 -1.97 -2.42 41.62
C GLN A 366 -1.97 -3.66 40.73
N TYR A 367 -3.15 -4.14 40.33
CA TYR A 367 -3.25 -5.26 39.39
C TYR A 367 -2.64 -4.90 38.04
N ILE A 368 -2.99 -3.75 37.46
CA ILE A 368 -2.41 -3.29 36.19
C ILE A 368 -0.90 -3.13 36.30
N ARG A 369 -0.42 -2.56 37.39
CA ARG A 369 1.02 -2.46 37.68
C ARG A 369 1.70 -3.83 37.69
N LYS A 370 1.09 -4.82 38.36
CA LYS A 370 1.58 -6.20 38.42
C LYS A 370 1.58 -6.86 37.05
N GLU A 371 0.51 -6.69 36.29
CA GLU A 371 0.38 -7.22 34.94
C GLU A 371 1.43 -6.60 34.00
N LEU A 372 1.62 -5.28 34.06
CA LEU A 372 2.66 -4.59 33.29
C LEU A 372 4.06 -5.09 33.58
N ASN A 373 4.36 -5.40 34.86
CA ASN A 373 5.66 -5.93 35.24
C ASN A 373 5.88 -7.39 34.84
N ASN A 374 4.83 -8.18 34.74
CA ASN A 374 4.91 -9.63 34.52
C ASN A 374 4.65 -10.04 33.06
N LYS A 375 3.94 -9.22 32.28
CA LYS A 375 3.57 -9.56 30.90
C LYS A 375 4.69 -9.31 29.91
N LYS A 376 4.76 -10.21 28.93
CA LYS A 376 5.60 -10.00 27.74
C LYS A 376 5.01 -8.88 26.88
N LEU A 377 5.85 -8.17 26.14
CA LEU A 377 5.46 -7.08 25.23
C LEU A 377 4.49 -7.52 24.10
N SER A 378 4.17 -8.80 23.99
CA SER A 378 3.23 -9.35 23.02
C SER A 378 1.80 -9.51 23.54
N GLN A 379 1.55 -9.24 24.81
CA GLN A 379 0.26 -9.46 25.46
C GLN A 379 -0.50 -8.14 25.64
N LEU A 380 -1.81 -8.20 25.39
CA LEU A 380 -2.72 -7.06 25.57
C LEU A 380 -2.97 -6.79 27.06
N LEU A 381 -3.17 -5.53 27.38
CA LEU A 381 -3.62 -5.07 28.70
C LEU A 381 -5.15 -4.97 28.70
N PRO A 382 -5.80 -5.26 29.84
CA PRO A 382 -7.23 -5.07 29.94
C PRO A 382 -7.58 -3.58 29.78
N THR A 383 -8.55 -3.29 28.93
CA THR A 383 -9.14 -1.96 28.76
C THR A 383 -10.44 -1.87 29.56
N ASN A 384 -10.90 -0.66 29.84
CA ASN A 384 -12.10 -0.46 30.65
C ASN A 384 -12.00 -1.15 32.03
N SER A 385 -10.84 -1.04 32.63
CA SER A 385 -10.50 -1.69 33.90
C SER A 385 -11.22 -1.09 35.11
N GLY A 386 -11.98 -0.01 34.94
CA GLY A 386 -12.63 0.75 36.01
C GLY A 386 -11.71 1.75 36.71
N ILE A 387 -10.53 2.03 36.15
CA ILE A 387 -9.71 3.16 36.61
C ILE A 387 -10.39 4.47 36.18
N ALA A 388 -10.71 5.31 37.14
CA ALA A 388 -11.33 6.64 36.90
C ALA A 388 -10.32 7.67 36.31
N ASN A 389 -9.24 7.21 35.66
CA ASN A 389 -8.22 8.08 35.07
C ASN A 389 -8.17 7.90 33.55
N VAL A 390 -8.81 8.82 32.84
CA VAL A 390 -8.91 8.83 31.38
C VAL A 390 -7.54 8.77 30.69
N ASN A 391 -6.51 9.38 31.29
CA ASN A 391 -5.17 9.36 30.69
C ASN A 391 -4.54 7.98 30.71
N ILE A 392 -4.71 7.20 31.80
CA ILE A 392 -4.18 5.85 31.91
C ILE A 392 -4.92 4.91 30.96
N GLU A 393 -6.24 5.01 30.88
CA GLU A 393 -7.05 4.22 29.94
C GLU A 393 -6.67 4.52 28.48
N SER A 394 -6.45 5.78 28.14
CA SER A 394 -5.97 6.20 26.82
C SER A 394 -4.59 5.60 26.51
N GLN A 395 -3.64 5.67 27.46
CA GLN A 395 -2.30 5.10 27.31
C GLN A 395 -2.35 3.57 27.15
N ILE A 396 -3.25 2.88 27.88
CA ILE A 396 -3.46 1.43 27.73
C ILE A 396 -4.04 1.11 26.36
N GLY A 397 -4.99 1.89 25.86
CA GLY A 397 -5.55 1.75 24.52
C GLY A 397 -4.49 1.89 23.42
N GLU A 398 -3.67 2.92 23.54
CA GLU A 398 -2.55 3.16 22.60
C GLU A 398 -1.51 2.03 22.66
N TYR A 399 -1.13 1.60 23.86
CA TYR A 399 -0.25 0.46 24.05
C TYR A 399 -0.80 -0.80 23.37
N ASN A 400 -2.08 -1.13 23.58
CA ASN A 400 -2.73 -2.29 22.96
C ASN A 400 -2.71 -2.19 21.42
N THR A 401 -2.93 -1.00 20.88
CA THR A 401 -2.87 -0.76 19.42
C THR A 401 -1.48 -1.11 18.88
N ILE A 402 -0.42 -0.62 19.52
CA ILE A 402 0.95 -0.89 19.09
C ILE A 402 1.33 -2.37 19.29
N VAL A 403 0.83 -3.03 20.34
CA VAL A 403 1.02 -4.48 20.53
C VAL A 403 0.43 -5.26 19.37
N LEU A 404 -0.80 -4.93 18.95
CA LEU A 404 -1.47 -5.59 17.82
C LEU A 404 -0.71 -5.37 16.52
N GLU A 405 -0.29 -4.13 16.26
CA GLU A 405 0.51 -3.79 15.07
C GLU A 405 1.85 -4.55 15.05
N ARG A 406 2.57 -4.56 16.19
CA ARG A 406 3.82 -5.30 16.31
C ARG A 406 3.63 -6.80 16.11
N ASN A 407 2.60 -7.39 16.71
CA ASN A 407 2.32 -8.81 16.55
C ASN A 407 1.98 -9.17 15.11
N ARG A 408 1.23 -8.32 14.39
CA ARG A 408 0.97 -8.44 12.95
C ARG A 408 2.27 -8.36 12.13
N LEU A 409 3.14 -7.41 12.47
CA LEU A 409 4.42 -7.26 11.78
C LEU A 409 5.33 -8.48 11.98
N ILE A 410 5.40 -9.02 13.20
CA ILE A 410 6.22 -10.21 13.52
C ILE A 410 5.67 -11.46 12.82
N ALA A 411 4.35 -11.61 12.75
CA ALA A 411 3.72 -12.72 12.04
C ALA A 411 4.12 -12.79 10.55
N ASN A 412 4.45 -11.62 9.98
CA ASN A 412 4.80 -11.52 8.55
C ASN A 412 6.28 -11.47 8.25
N SER A 413 7.12 -11.13 9.23
CA SER A 413 8.52 -10.94 8.95
C SER A 413 9.40 -11.76 9.91
N SER A 414 9.76 -11.21 10.99
CA SER A 414 10.56 -11.86 12.06
C SER A 414 10.71 -10.84 13.20
N GLU A 415 10.96 -11.32 14.39
CA GLU A 415 11.35 -10.47 15.53
C GLU A 415 12.62 -9.65 15.28
N LYS A 416 13.44 -10.05 14.30
CA LYS A 416 14.67 -9.33 13.89
C LYS A 416 14.42 -8.14 12.99
N ASN A 417 13.19 -7.94 12.51
CA ASN A 417 12.84 -6.79 11.68
C ASN A 417 13.12 -5.48 12.46
N PRO A 418 13.87 -4.52 11.88
CA PRO A 418 14.17 -3.24 12.52
C PRO A 418 12.92 -2.52 13.03
N LEU A 419 11.86 -2.49 12.22
CA LEU A 419 10.59 -1.85 12.58
C LEU A 419 9.92 -2.54 13.77
N ALA A 420 9.93 -3.88 13.80
CA ALA A 420 9.39 -4.64 14.95
C ALA A 420 10.20 -4.37 16.22
N LYS A 421 11.50 -4.13 16.09
CA LYS A 421 12.39 -3.78 17.19
C LYS A 421 12.15 -2.34 17.67
N ASP A 422 11.92 -1.41 16.76
CA ASP A 422 11.58 -0.03 17.10
C ASP A 422 10.21 0.04 17.81
N MET A 423 9.23 -0.72 17.33
CA MET A 423 7.94 -0.86 18.01
C MET A 423 8.10 -1.50 19.40
N ALA A 424 8.98 -2.50 19.56
CA ALA A 424 9.26 -3.08 20.87
C ALA A 424 9.91 -2.07 21.83
N ASN A 425 10.81 -1.21 21.35
CA ASN A 425 11.40 -0.13 22.13
C ASN A 425 10.35 0.90 22.53
N SER A 426 9.46 1.27 21.61
CA SER A 426 8.33 2.14 21.86
C SER A 426 7.39 1.56 22.91
N LEU A 427 7.00 0.31 22.76
CA LEU A 427 6.18 -0.41 23.74
C LEU A 427 6.84 -0.46 25.12
N GLN A 428 8.15 -0.68 25.18
CA GLN A 428 8.89 -0.67 26.45
C GLN A 428 8.90 0.72 27.09
N SER A 429 9.03 1.77 26.28
CA SER A 429 8.94 3.16 26.76
C SER A 429 7.53 3.47 27.27
N MET A 430 6.51 3.10 26.52
CA MET A 430 5.11 3.29 26.91
C MET A 430 4.79 2.49 28.18
N GLN A 431 5.25 1.23 28.27
CA GLN A 431 5.09 0.41 29.46
C GLN A 431 5.65 1.13 30.71
N ARG A 432 6.85 1.71 30.61
CA ARG A 432 7.44 2.50 31.70
C ARG A 432 6.61 3.72 32.05
N THR A 433 6.14 4.44 31.02
CA THR A 433 5.28 5.64 31.21
C THR A 433 3.96 5.28 31.87
N ILE A 434 3.32 4.17 31.45
CA ILE A 434 2.08 3.69 32.05
C ILE A 434 2.34 3.26 33.51
N ILE A 435 3.43 2.52 33.78
CA ILE A 435 3.82 2.16 35.14
C ILE A 435 3.99 3.41 35.99
N GLN A 436 4.69 4.43 35.52
CA GLN A 436 4.87 5.69 36.26
C GLN A 436 3.54 6.42 36.50
N SER A 437 2.65 6.46 35.48
CA SER A 437 1.32 7.05 35.61
C SER A 437 0.47 6.28 36.64
N VAL A 438 0.54 4.95 36.62
CA VAL A 438 -0.15 4.08 37.59
C VAL A 438 0.45 4.23 39.00
N ASP A 439 1.77 4.34 39.13
CA ASP A 439 2.42 4.57 40.43
C ASP A 439 2.01 5.93 41.02
N ASN A 440 1.94 6.97 40.20
CA ASN A 440 1.43 8.29 40.62
C ASN A 440 -0.04 8.22 41.06
N LEU A 441 -0.86 7.47 40.32
CA LEU A 441 -2.26 7.21 40.70
C LEU A 441 -2.35 6.45 42.02
N ILE A 442 -1.55 5.41 42.24
CA ILE A 442 -1.48 4.64 43.48
C ILE A 442 -1.12 5.56 44.66
N VAL A 443 -0.15 6.49 44.50
CA VAL A 443 0.22 7.47 45.51
C VAL A 443 -0.94 8.40 45.79
N SER A 444 -1.60 8.92 44.76
CA SER A 444 -2.79 9.80 44.88
C SER A 444 -3.92 9.08 45.61
N LEU A 445 -4.28 7.87 45.19
CA LEU A 445 -5.33 7.06 45.82
C LEU A 445 -5.00 6.73 47.28
N ASN A 446 -3.77 6.38 47.61
CA ASN A 446 -3.35 6.16 48.98
C ASN A 446 -3.47 7.42 49.85
N THR A 447 -3.19 8.58 49.27
CA THR A 447 -3.34 9.86 49.96
C THR A 447 -4.82 10.17 50.23
N GLN A 448 -5.68 9.96 49.25
CA GLN A 448 -7.14 10.12 49.41
C GLN A 448 -7.70 9.16 50.45
N ILE A 449 -7.33 7.89 50.38
CA ILE A 449 -7.72 6.87 51.34
C ILE A 449 -7.28 7.25 52.78
N ARG A 450 -6.07 7.80 52.91
CA ARG A 450 -5.57 8.25 54.21
C ARG A 450 -6.41 9.41 54.74
N ASN A 451 -6.75 10.40 53.89
CA ASN A 451 -7.56 11.54 54.28
C ASN A 451 -8.96 11.11 54.74
N ILE A 452 -9.62 10.23 53.99
CA ILE A 452 -10.95 9.72 54.32
C ILE A 452 -10.89 8.85 55.60
N ARG A 453 -9.86 8.04 55.80
CA ARG A 453 -9.66 7.29 57.04
C ARG A 453 -9.47 8.22 58.25
N GLN A 454 -8.79 9.36 58.08
CA GLN A 454 -8.63 10.33 59.11
C GLN A 454 -9.98 11.02 59.43
N GLN A 455 -10.78 11.32 58.45
CA GLN A 455 -12.13 11.85 58.59
C GLN A 455 -13.08 10.82 59.26
N GLU A 456 -12.97 9.55 58.88
CA GLU A 456 -13.69 8.45 59.52
C GLU A 456 -13.29 8.26 61.00
N ALA A 457 -11.98 8.39 61.31
CA ALA A 457 -11.51 8.34 62.69
C ALA A 457 -12.09 9.48 63.55
N THR A 458 -12.20 10.69 63.01
CA THR A 458 -12.87 11.83 63.73
C THR A 458 -14.36 11.57 63.91
N THR A 459 -15.07 11.10 62.88
CA THR A 459 -16.47 10.71 62.97
C THR A 459 -16.70 9.58 63.95
N THR A 460 -15.77 8.60 63.97
CA THR A 460 -15.80 7.46 64.88
C THR A 460 -15.50 7.87 66.35
N SER A 461 -14.63 8.85 66.60
CA SER A 461 -14.37 9.36 67.95
C SER A 461 -15.59 10.07 68.56
N GLN A 462 -16.40 10.74 67.72
CA GLN A 462 -17.69 11.31 68.14
C GLN A 462 -18.75 10.25 68.45
N LEU A 463 -18.64 9.06 67.84
CA LEU A 463 -19.47 7.88 68.15
C LEU A 463 -19.04 7.11 69.41
N ALA A 464 -17.86 7.40 69.93
CA ALA A 464 -17.24 6.64 71.05
C ALA A 464 -17.98 6.74 72.41
N SER A 465 -19.05 7.51 72.47
CA SER A 465 -19.96 7.53 73.64
C SER A 465 -21.00 6.42 73.66
N ASN A 466 -21.09 5.57 72.58
CA ASN A 466 -22.04 4.45 72.47
C ASN A 466 -21.33 3.09 72.75
N PRO A 467 -22.05 2.07 73.22
CA PRO A 467 -21.46 0.78 73.58
C PRO A 467 -20.62 0.16 72.45
N ASN A 468 -19.51 -0.41 72.79
CA ASN A 468 -18.53 -1.01 71.87
C ASN A 468 -19.14 -2.00 70.85
N GLN A 469 -20.22 -2.65 71.20
CA GLN A 469 -20.95 -3.60 70.38
C GLN A 469 -21.68 -2.98 69.20
N ALA A 470 -22.36 -1.85 69.40
CA ALA A 470 -23.03 -1.10 68.37
C ALA A 470 -22.04 -0.52 67.35
N LYS A 471 -20.87 -0.10 67.82
CA LYS A 471 -19.76 0.42 66.99
C LYS A 471 -19.19 -0.65 66.06
N TYR A 472 -19.01 -1.86 66.55
CA TYR A 472 -18.50 -2.98 65.77
C TYR A 472 -19.49 -3.38 64.64
N LEU A 473 -20.77 -3.60 65.02
CA LEU A 473 -21.82 -3.97 64.06
C LEU A 473 -21.96 -2.92 62.95
N LEU A 474 -22.00 -1.67 63.33
CA LEU A 474 -22.03 -0.52 62.42
C LEU A 474 -20.84 -0.53 61.45
N SER A 475 -19.66 -0.88 61.95
CA SER A 475 -18.44 -0.96 61.12
C SER A 475 -18.52 -2.04 60.05
N VAL A 476 -19.09 -3.20 60.44
CA VAL A 476 -19.19 -4.38 59.55
C VAL A 476 -20.33 -4.19 58.56
N GLU A 477 -21.49 -3.67 58.96
CA GLU A 477 -22.63 -3.33 58.08
C GLU A 477 -22.25 -2.31 57.00
N ARG A 478 -21.37 -1.37 57.35
CA ARG A 478 -20.80 -0.45 56.36
C ARG A 478 -19.89 -1.13 55.37
N GLN A 479 -19.04 -2.05 55.83
CA GLN A 479 -18.19 -2.82 54.94
C GLN A 479 -19.02 -3.65 53.97
N GLN A 480 -20.10 -4.28 54.45
CA GLN A 480 -21.08 -4.99 53.66
C GLN A 480 -21.63 -4.10 52.54
N LYS A 481 -22.28 -2.99 52.95
CA LYS A 481 -22.93 -2.11 51.98
C LYS A 481 -22.01 -1.63 50.88
N VAL A 482 -20.81 -1.35 51.22
CA VAL A 482 -19.84 -0.82 50.24
C VAL A 482 -19.28 -1.92 49.34
N LYS A 483 -19.11 -3.17 49.85
CA LYS A 483 -18.79 -4.32 48.99
C LYS A 483 -19.95 -4.64 48.06
N GLU A 484 -21.20 -4.51 48.53
CA GLU A 484 -22.41 -4.67 47.71
C GLU A 484 -22.45 -3.63 46.57
N GLU A 485 -22.21 -2.35 46.86
CA GLU A 485 -22.17 -1.33 45.83
C GLU A 485 -21.05 -1.57 44.81
N LEU A 486 -19.90 -2.05 45.27
CA LEU A 486 -18.81 -2.41 44.36
C LEU A 486 -19.14 -3.63 43.51
N TYR A 487 -19.78 -4.64 44.07
CA TYR A 487 -20.28 -5.79 43.35
C TYR A 487 -21.22 -5.37 42.24
N LEU A 488 -22.20 -4.54 42.53
CA LEU A 488 -23.16 -4.01 41.58
C LEU A 488 -22.47 -3.19 40.48
N TYR A 489 -21.49 -2.36 40.85
CA TYR A 489 -20.69 -1.59 39.88
C TYR A 489 -19.91 -2.50 38.92
N LEU A 490 -19.25 -3.53 39.43
CA LEU A 490 -18.53 -4.47 38.58
C LEU A 490 -19.46 -5.31 37.71
N LEU A 491 -20.64 -5.67 38.23
CA LEU A 491 -21.67 -6.36 37.45
C LEU A 491 -22.13 -5.48 36.29
N GLN A 492 -22.40 -4.21 36.55
CA GLN A 492 -22.73 -3.23 35.52
C GLN A 492 -21.62 -3.15 34.46
N LYS A 493 -20.35 -3.10 34.90
CA LYS A 493 -19.20 -3.04 33.97
C LYS A 493 -19.06 -4.32 33.14
N ARG A 494 -19.37 -5.47 33.69
CA ARG A 494 -19.41 -6.73 32.95
C ARG A 494 -20.47 -6.67 31.86
N GLU A 495 -21.71 -6.27 32.21
CA GLU A 495 -22.79 -6.15 31.24
C GLU A 495 -22.48 -5.14 30.12
N GLU A 496 -21.89 -3.99 30.46
CA GLU A 496 -21.42 -2.98 29.49
C GLU A 496 -20.40 -3.58 28.52
N ASN A 497 -19.43 -4.37 29.03
CA ASN A 497 -18.42 -5.03 28.19
C ASN A 497 -19.02 -6.12 27.30
N GLU A 498 -19.94 -6.94 27.82
CA GLU A 498 -20.64 -7.96 27.05
C GLU A 498 -21.52 -7.33 25.97
N LEU A 499 -22.18 -6.22 26.27
CA LEU A 499 -22.95 -5.43 25.31
C LEU A 499 -22.05 -4.86 24.21
N SER A 500 -20.89 -4.30 24.57
CA SER A 500 -19.88 -3.82 23.63
C SER A 500 -19.39 -4.92 22.70
N GLN A 501 -19.17 -6.11 23.22
CA GLN A 501 -18.78 -7.27 22.44
C GLN A 501 -19.88 -7.70 21.47
N ALA A 502 -21.13 -7.77 21.94
CA ALA A 502 -22.29 -8.18 21.14
C ALA A 502 -22.59 -7.21 19.98
N PHE A 503 -22.33 -5.91 20.17
CA PHE A 503 -22.57 -4.86 19.18
C PHE A 503 -21.32 -4.43 18.41
N THR A 504 -20.23 -5.22 18.42
CA THR A 504 -19.04 -4.92 17.63
C THR A 504 -19.38 -4.93 16.15
N ALA A 505 -19.45 -3.74 15.55
CA ALA A 505 -19.74 -3.55 14.13
C ALA A 505 -18.41 -3.38 13.35
N TYR A 506 -18.52 -3.57 12.04
CA TYR A 506 -17.40 -3.28 11.14
C TYR A 506 -16.93 -1.83 11.26
N ASN A 507 -15.61 -1.64 11.28
CA ASN A 507 -15.00 -0.31 11.29
C ASN A 507 -15.14 0.40 9.95
N THR A 508 -15.38 -0.34 8.88
CA THR A 508 -15.48 0.24 7.55
C THR A 508 -16.89 0.18 6.97
N ARG A 509 -17.18 1.16 6.13
CA ARG A 509 -18.33 1.16 5.24
C ARG A 509 -17.86 1.29 3.80
N VAL A 510 -18.23 0.34 2.97
CA VAL A 510 -17.95 0.41 1.53
C VAL A 510 -18.77 1.54 0.92
N ILE A 511 -18.10 2.58 0.42
CA ILE A 511 -18.74 3.69 -0.33
C ILE A 511 -18.88 3.29 -1.79
N THR A 512 -17.79 2.77 -2.36
CA THR A 512 -17.76 2.30 -3.73
C THR A 512 -17.21 0.88 -3.73
N ALA A 513 -18.05 -0.07 -4.15
CA ALA A 513 -17.62 -1.45 -4.37
C ALA A 513 -16.55 -1.50 -5.47
N PRO A 514 -15.65 -2.51 -5.47
CA PRO A 514 -14.64 -2.66 -6.50
C PRO A 514 -15.23 -2.58 -7.89
N ARG A 515 -14.80 -1.58 -8.66
CA ARG A 515 -15.25 -1.34 -10.04
C ARG A 515 -14.20 -0.57 -10.83
N GLY A 516 -14.34 -0.55 -12.16
CA GLY A 516 -13.46 0.21 -13.02
C GLY A 516 -13.88 0.12 -14.47
N SER A 517 -13.10 0.74 -15.36
CA SER A 517 -13.36 0.70 -16.80
C SER A 517 -13.20 -0.72 -17.35
N MET A 518 -14.08 -1.13 -18.26
CA MET A 518 -13.90 -2.34 -19.06
C MET A 518 -12.79 -2.21 -20.10
N LEU A 519 -12.32 -0.97 -20.37
CA LEU A 519 -11.20 -0.73 -21.25
C LEU A 519 -9.87 -0.96 -20.49
N PRO A 520 -8.88 -1.61 -21.09
CA PRO A 520 -7.59 -1.84 -20.46
C PRO A 520 -6.86 -0.52 -20.20
N THR A 521 -6.29 -0.39 -19.03
CA THR A 521 -5.48 0.76 -18.61
C THR A 521 -4.07 0.70 -19.21
N ALA A 522 -3.55 -0.52 -19.38
CA ALA A 522 -2.25 -0.78 -19.99
C ALA A 522 -2.34 -2.04 -20.91
N PRO A 523 -1.48 -2.16 -21.93
CA PRO A 523 -0.60 -1.13 -22.45
C PRO A 523 -1.37 0.00 -23.17
N ARG A 524 -0.91 1.24 -23.04
CA ARG A 524 -1.51 2.40 -23.76
C ARG A 524 -1.10 2.34 -25.22
N LYS A 525 -1.92 1.71 -26.06
CA LYS A 525 -1.65 1.43 -27.48
C LYS A 525 -1.20 2.66 -28.25
N MET A 526 -1.88 3.80 -28.05
CA MET A 526 -1.55 5.06 -28.73
C MET A 526 -0.14 5.56 -28.37
N ASN A 527 0.24 5.50 -27.09
CA ASN A 527 1.56 5.97 -26.66
C ASN A 527 2.67 5.09 -27.23
N ILE A 528 2.48 3.76 -27.23
CA ILE A 528 3.47 2.82 -27.78
C ILE A 528 3.65 3.04 -29.30
N LEU A 529 2.53 3.19 -30.02
CA LEU A 529 2.58 3.47 -31.46
C LEU A 529 3.22 4.83 -31.75
N LEU A 530 2.93 5.85 -30.92
CA LEU A 530 3.51 7.18 -31.10
C LEU A 530 5.03 7.16 -30.84
N VAL A 531 5.48 6.46 -29.81
CA VAL A 531 6.91 6.28 -29.53
C VAL A 531 7.60 5.50 -30.65
N ALA A 532 6.97 4.41 -31.13
CA ALA A 532 7.50 3.63 -32.25
C ALA A 532 7.59 4.47 -33.56
N PHE A 533 6.60 5.31 -33.80
CA PHE A 533 6.59 6.25 -34.93
C PHE A 533 7.72 7.28 -34.79
N ALA A 534 7.89 7.87 -33.61
CA ALA A 534 8.95 8.85 -33.36
C ALA A 534 10.35 8.22 -33.55
N ILE A 535 10.57 7.01 -33.02
CA ILE A 535 11.82 6.28 -33.16
C ILE A 535 12.04 5.93 -34.65
N GLY A 536 10.99 5.49 -35.36
CA GLY A 536 11.03 5.16 -36.78
C GLY A 536 11.45 6.33 -37.68
N LEU A 537 11.12 7.57 -37.28
CA LEU A 537 11.57 8.77 -37.96
C LEU A 537 12.97 9.23 -37.50
N LEU A 538 13.25 9.14 -36.21
CA LEU A 538 14.48 9.66 -35.63
C LEU A 538 15.72 8.84 -36.02
N VAL A 539 15.62 7.51 -36.02
CA VAL A 539 16.74 6.62 -36.36
C VAL A 539 17.31 6.89 -37.75
N PRO A 540 16.51 6.85 -38.83
CA PRO A 540 17.05 7.15 -40.16
C PRO A 540 17.53 8.60 -40.30
N ALA A 541 16.87 9.56 -39.62
CA ALA A 541 17.32 10.94 -39.64
C ALA A 541 18.73 11.09 -39.05
N VAL A 542 18.98 10.49 -37.87
CA VAL A 542 20.32 10.51 -37.24
C VAL A 542 21.36 9.81 -38.12
N ILE A 543 21.03 8.64 -38.67
CA ILE A 543 21.96 7.88 -39.51
C ILE A 543 22.32 8.69 -40.78
N ILE A 544 21.32 9.29 -41.43
CA ILE A 544 21.51 10.08 -42.62
C ILE A 544 22.32 11.34 -42.28
N PHE A 545 22.00 12.03 -41.20
CA PHE A 545 22.70 13.21 -40.73
C PHE A 545 24.17 12.91 -40.39
N MET A 546 24.45 11.81 -39.65
CA MET A 546 25.82 11.38 -39.36
C MET A 546 26.59 11.04 -40.65
N LYS A 547 25.96 10.28 -41.57
CA LYS A 547 26.57 9.94 -42.84
C LYS A 547 26.83 11.18 -43.70
N GLU A 548 25.99 12.19 -43.58
CA GLU A 548 26.10 13.45 -44.30
C GLU A 548 27.25 14.31 -43.74
N ASN A 549 27.37 14.41 -42.41
CA ASN A 549 28.47 15.10 -41.75
C ASN A 549 29.84 14.44 -41.93
N MET A 550 29.86 13.10 -42.13
CA MET A 550 31.07 12.35 -42.44
C MET A 550 31.47 12.41 -43.92
N ASN A 551 30.64 13.03 -44.74
CA ASN A 551 30.91 13.12 -46.20
C ASN A 551 31.77 14.34 -46.52
N THR A 552 33.06 14.10 -46.86
CA THR A 552 34.04 15.12 -47.17
C THR A 552 34.01 15.63 -48.60
N LYS A 553 32.95 15.29 -49.37
CA LYS A 553 32.82 15.73 -50.79
C LYS A 553 32.20 17.13 -50.86
N VAL A 554 32.82 18.01 -51.59
CA VAL A 554 32.32 19.35 -51.91
C VAL A 554 31.04 19.23 -52.76
N ARG A 555 29.96 19.88 -52.36
CA ARG A 555 28.65 19.79 -53.02
C ARG A 555 28.20 21.08 -53.68
N GLY A 556 28.74 22.20 -53.28
CA GLY A 556 28.32 23.47 -53.84
C GLY A 556 29.21 24.61 -53.34
N ARG A 557 28.87 25.80 -53.78
CA ARG A 557 29.60 27.04 -53.49
C ARG A 557 29.78 27.31 -52.01
N LYS A 558 28.80 26.94 -51.16
CA LYS A 558 28.85 27.15 -49.71
C LYS A 558 29.96 26.38 -49.02
N ASP A 559 30.31 25.19 -49.51
CA ASP A 559 31.37 24.36 -48.94
C ASP A 559 32.75 24.93 -49.21
N LEU A 560 32.86 25.87 -50.13
CA LEU A 560 34.08 26.52 -50.56
C LEU A 560 34.21 27.95 -50.02
N GLU A 561 33.17 28.55 -49.41
CA GLU A 561 33.18 29.92 -48.90
C GLU A 561 34.23 30.18 -47.82
N ASN A 562 34.61 29.16 -47.10
CA ASN A 562 35.62 29.24 -46.02
C ASN A 562 37.07 28.98 -46.53
N LEU A 563 37.22 28.68 -47.80
CA LEU A 563 38.53 28.50 -48.41
C LEU A 563 39.01 29.82 -49.01
N SER A 564 40.26 30.19 -48.78
CA SER A 564 40.88 31.39 -49.31
C SER A 564 41.12 31.36 -50.85
N ILE A 565 40.49 30.41 -51.54
CA ILE A 565 40.61 30.21 -52.99
C ILE A 565 39.40 30.86 -53.66
N PRO A 566 39.59 31.71 -54.67
CA PRO A 566 38.48 32.35 -55.38
C PRO A 566 37.67 31.30 -56.13
N PHE A 567 36.35 31.30 -55.89
CA PHE A 567 35.41 30.45 -56.60
C PHE A 567 35.24 30.96 -58.02
N ILE A 568 35.65 30.16 -59.02
CA ILE A 568 35.65 30.56 -60.43
C ILE A 568 34.35 30.21 -61.12
N GLY A 569 33.70 29.07 -60.72
CA GLY A 569 32.44 28.63 -61.29
C GLY A 569 32.07 27.18 -60.99
N GLU A 570 30.82 26.83 -61.30
CA GLU A 570 30.24 25.50 -61.07
C GLU A 570 29.89 24.92 -62.43
N ILE A 571 30.39 23.69 -62.72
CA ILE A 571 30.06 22.96 -63.93
C ILE A 571 28.96 21.93 -63.58
N PRO A 572 27.75 22.05 -64.11
CA PRO A 572 26.69 21.11 -63.83
C PRO A 572 26.98 19.74 -64.42
N GLN A 573 26.77 18.67 -63.60
CA GLN A 573 26.95 17.31 -64.04
C GLN A 573 25.79 16.87 -64.94
N TYR A 574 26.06 16.49 -66.18
CA TYR A 574 25.05 15.98 -67.10
C TYR A 574 24.78 14.50 -66.81
N LEU A 575 23.62 14.19 -66.22
CA LEU A 575 23.11 12.84 -66.07
C LEU A 575 22.22 12.49 -67.23
N SER A 576 22.72 11.70 -68.21
CA SER A 576 21.89 11.14 -69.27
C SER A 576 20.86 10.17 -68.69
N ALA A 577 19.62 10.63 -68.62
CA ALA A 577 18.50 9.81 -68.15
C ALA A 577 18.14 8.76 -69.25
N LYS A 578 18.70 7.57 -69.18
CA LYS A 578 18.09 6.36 -69.79
C LYS A 578 17.52 5.52 -68.67
N LYS A 579 16.22 5.68 -68.41
CA LYS A 579 15.41 4.71 -67.70
C LYS A 579 15.40 3.41 -68.48
N LYS A 580 16.01 2.34 -67.92
CA LYS A 580 15.56 0.98 -68.16
C LYS A 580 15.37 0.31 -66.80
N LEU A 581 14.12 -0.09 -66.57
CA LEU A 581 13.74 -1.01 -65.50
C LEU A 581 14.42 -2.35 -65.86
N GLY A 582 15.39 -2.77 -65.02
CA GLY A 582 16.04 -4.04 -65.16
C GLY A 582 17.11 -4.16 -64.09
N PHE A 583 16.99 -5.16 -63.24
CA PHE A 583 18.00 -5.59 -62.31
C PHE A 583 19.24 -6.04 -63.09
N ASP A 584 20.29 -5.22 -63.10
CA ASP A 584 21.63 -5.67 -63.39
C ASP A 584 22.65 -4.83 -62.64
N LYS A 585 23.39 -5.50 -61.79
CA LYS A 585 24.58 -5.02 -61.11
C LYS A 585 25.73 -4.98 -62.11
N HIS A 586 26.51 -3.94 -62.02
CA HIS A 586 27.78 -3.68 -62.73
C HIS A 586 27.73 -3.32 -64.22
N THR A 587 27.89 -2.07 -64.44
CA THR A 587 29.00 -1.42 -65.17
C THR A 587 28.64 0.06 -65.40
N GLN A 588 29.19 0.95 -64.56
CA GLN A 588 29.26 2.36 -64.90
C GLN A 588 30.30 2.53 -66.01
N SER A 589 29.88 2.35 -67.24
CA SER A 589 30.65 2.88 -68.35
C SER A 589 30.48 4.40 -68.37
N VAL A 590 31.50 5.10 -67.92
CA VAL A 590 31.65 6.52 -68.13
C VAL A 590 31.75 6.72 -69.65
N MET A 591 30.62 6.90 -70.32
CA MET A 591 30.66 7.38 -71.69
C MET A 591 31.19 8.81 -71.66
N LYS A 592 32.37 9.01 -72.17
CA LYS A 592 32.86 10.35 -72.56
C LYS A 592 31.96 10.85 -73.70
N ALA A 593 30.79 11.39 -73.35
CA ALA A 593 29.97 12.11 -74.31
C ALA A 593 30.61 13.48 -74.49
N ILE A 594 30.85 13.85 -75.71
CA ILE A 594 31.16 15.24 -76.08
C ILE A 594 29.88 15.99 -75.83
N VAL A 595 29.85 16.75 -74.72
CA VAL A 595 28.63 17.45 -74.24
C VAL A 595 28.47 18.81 -74.92
N VAL A 596 29.52 19.31 -75.48
CA VAL A 596 29.56 20.62 -76.17
C VAL A 596 29.43 20.40 -77.68
N LYS A 597 28.34 20.83 -78.27
CA LYS A 597 28.10 20.86 -79.71
C LYS A 597 27.79 22.33 -80.10
N GLU A 598 28.46 22.82 -81.12
CA GLU A 598 28.16 24.16 -81.72
C GLU A 598 26.68 24.23 -82.11
N GLY A 599 25.99 25.31 -81.69
CA GLY A 599 24.61 25.59 -82.05
C GLY A 599 23.54 25.03 -81.10
N ASN A 600 23.90 24.29 -80.08
CA ASN A 600 22.95 23.73 -79.10
C ASN A 600 22.93 24.52 -77.77
N ARG A 601 21.84 25.20 -77.44
CA ARG A 601 21.64 25.97 -76.21
C ARG A 601 21.33 24.99 -75.04
N ASN A 602 22.35 24.37 -74.50
CA ASN A 602 22.29 23.60 -73.26
C ASN A 602 22.98 24.37 -72.12
N ILE A 603 22.47 24.22 -70.90
CA ILE A 603 23.05 24.84 -69.67
C ILE A 603 24.57 24.59 -69.56
N ILE A 604 25.06 23.44 -70.02
CA ILE A 604 26.48 23.10 -70.02
C ILE A 604 27.23 23.85 -71.11
N ASN A 605 26.65 24.04 -72.31
CA ASN A 605 27.22 24.84 -73.37
C ASN A 605 27.33 26.30 -72.96
N GLU A 606 26.31 26.88 -72.33
CA GLU A 606 26.34 28.23 -71.80
C GLU A 606 27.37 28.45 -70.71
N ALA A 607 27.47 27.47 -69.77
CA ALA A 607 28.51 27.48 -68.77
C ALA A 607 29.94 27.40 -69.38
N CYS A 608 30.17 26.55 -70.35
CA CYS A 608 31.45 26.48 -71.06
C CYS A 608 31.77 27.73 -71.86
N LEU A 609 30.79 28.35 -72.51
CA LEU A 609 30.94 29.59 -73.26
C LEU A 609 31.24 30.78 -72.31
N LEU A 610 30.67 30.80 -71.11
CA LEU A 610 30.95 31.83 -70.10
C LEU A 610 32.39 31.81 -69.63
N TYR A 611 33.03 30.64 -69.64
CA TYR A 611 34.45 30.43 -69.24
C TYR A 611 35.43 30.50 -70.37
N THR A 612 35.02 30.31 -71.62
CA THR A 612 35.89 30.32 -72.79
C THR A 612 35.73 31.61 -73.63
N SER A 613 34.80 32.50 -73.27
CA SER A 613 34.70 33.79 -73.89
C SER A 613 35.91 34.66 -73.60
N PRO A 614 36.67 35.14 -74.56
CA PRO A 614 37.84 35.95 -74.30
C PRO A 614 37.41 37.23 -73.58
N SER A 615 38.20 37.56 -72.56
CA SER A 615 38.04 38.77 -71.76
C SER A 615 38.09 40.00 -72.72
N PRO A 616 37.22 40.99 -72.56
CA PRO A 616 37.24 42.20 -73.36
C PRO A 616 38.58 43.01 -73.23
N ARG A 617 39.54 42.50 -72.51
CA ARG A 617 40.86 43.12 -72.27
C ARG A 617 41.98 42.60 -73.22
N ASP A 618 41.71 41.58 -73.98
CA ASP A 618 42.74 41.01 -74.86
C ASP A 618 42.67 41.48 -76.27
N GLY A 619 41.97 42.57 -76.50
CA GLY A 619 41.84 43.27 -77.80
C GLY A 619 42.21 44.74 -77.72
N ALA A 620 43.50 45.03 -77.49
CA ALA A 620 44.11 46.29 -77.82
C ALA A 620 45.61 46.11 -78.09
#